data_1f4b96ea07586e666102a7e4870d4148
#
_entry.id   1f4b96ea07586e666102a7e4870d4148
#
_cell.length_a   1.000
_cell.length_b   1.000
_cell.length_c   1.000
_cell.angle_alpha   90.00
_cell.angle_beta   90.00
_cell.angle_gamma   90.00
#
_symmetry.space_group_name_H-M   'P 1'
#
loop_
_entity.id
_entity.type
_entity.pdbx_description
1 polymer ?
#
loop_
_entity_poly.entity_id
_entity_poly.type
_entity_poly.pdbx_seq_one_letter_code
_entity_poly.pdbx_strand_id
1 'polypeptide(L)'
;IDLEVIFLALDRPEDVKKLLSLELTGIWINEAREIPKSIIDACTMRVGRYPSMRDGGPTWTGVIADTNAPEEDHWWPIMSGEVPIPDHIPREQAKMLVKPDNWEFFTQPSGMVETRDDDGDITGYVPNKSAENQKHMMKSYYPNLIQGKTKSWIDVYVMNRFGHIQDGKPVYPMFAPEVHIAKEEIPIAAELPVYVGVDFGLTPAAAIGQKVRGRWLIQSEIVAVDMGVVRFAEVLRNELSTRFFACPDVHIFGDPAGDFRAQTDESTPFQILRGA
;
A
#
# COMPACT_ATOMS: atom_id res chain seq x y z
N ILE A 1 -19.92 34.83 -15.45
CA ILE A 1 -18.97 34.15 -14.59
C ILE A 1 -17.81 33.73 -15.49
N ASP A 2 -16.64 34.27 -15.25
CA ASP A 2 -15.42 33.84 -15.95
C ASP A 2 -14.79 32.72 -15.10
N LEU A 3 -14.62 31.53 -15.70
CA LEU A 3 -14.00 30.36 -15.09
C LEU A 3 -12.79 29.96 -15.91
N GLU A 4 -11.62 29.96 -15.29
CA GLU A 4 -10.42 29.38 -15.85
C GLU A 4 -10.17 28.01 -15.20
N VAL A 5 -9.89 26.98 -16.01
CA VAL A 5 -9.57 25.63 -15.57
C VAL A 5 -8.20 25.25 -16.10
N ILE A 6 -7.28 24.92 -15.19
CA ILE A 6 -5.91 24.51 -15.51
C ILE A 6 -5.81 22.99 -15.29
N PHE A 7 -5.44 22.25 -16.33
CA PHE A 7 -5.20 20.81 -16.25
C PHE A 7 -3.71 20.55 -16.03
N LEU A 8 -3.39 19.75 -14.99
CA LEU A 8 -2.01 19.40 -14.65
C LEU A 8 -1.90 17.89 -14.43
N ALA A 9 -0.80 17.30 -14.91
CA ALA A 9 -0.38 15.96 -14.52
C ALA A 9 0.60 16.06 -13.34
N LEU A 10 0.32 15.34 -12.24
CA LEU A 10 1.02 15.44 -10.96
C LEU A 10 1.27 14.05 -10.39
N ASP A 11 1.95 13.20 -11.15
CA ASP A 11 2.17 11.79 -10.84
C ASP A 11 3.49 11.53 -10.09
N ARG A 12 4.37 12.54 -9.95
CA ARG A 12 5.67 12.41 -9.29
C ARG A 12 5.86 13.44 -8.18
N PRO A 13 6.59 13.12 -7.09
CA PRO A 13 6.84 14.05 -6.00
C PRO A 13 7.43 15.40 -6.43
N GLU A 14 8.29 15.41 -7.45
CA GLU A 14 8.89 16.62 -8.00
C GLU A 14 7.89 17.55 -8.70
N ASP A 15 6.74 17.04 -9.09
CA ASP A 15 5.67 17.82 -9.74
C ASP A 15 5.02 18.85 -8.79
N VAL A 16 5.26 18.75 -7.50
CA VAL A 16 4.90 19.78 -6.51
C VAL A 16 5.34 21.17 -7.00
N LYS A 17 6.47 21.28 -7.71
CA LYS A 17 6.97 22.55 -8.25
C LYS A 17 5.99 23.21 -9.20
N LYS A 18 5.18 22.45 -9.93
CA LYS A 18 4.16 22.97 -10.86
C LYS A 18 3.05 23.70 -10.10
N LEU A 19 2.77 23.28 -8.85
CA LEU A 19 1.75 23.89 -7.99
C LEU A 19 2.22 25.15 -7.28
N LEU A 20 3.52 25.25 -6.94
CA LEU A 20 4.03 26.27 -6.03
C LEU A 20 3.81 27.71 -6.51
N SER A 21 3.71 27.96 -7.81
CA SER A 21 3.47 29.28 -8.41
C SER A 21 2.00 29.61 -8.62
N LEU A 22 1.08 28.66 -8.39
CA LEU A 22 -0.33 28.85 -8.69
C LEU A 22 -1.07 29.47 -7.48
N GLU A 23 -2.03 30.34 -7.79
CA GLU A 23 -3.01 30.88 -6.85
C GLU A 23 -4.40 30.46 -7.34
N LEU A 24 -5.07 29.60 -6.58
CA LEU A 24 -6.27 28.92 -7.02
C LEU A 24 -7.44 29.17 -6.05
N THR A 25 -8.64 29.15 -6.58
CA THR A 25 -9.87 29.12 -5.80
C THR A 25 -10.06 27.74 -5.18
N GLY A 26 -9.99 26.69 -6.00
CA GLY A 26 -10.13 25.30 -5.59
C GLY A 26 -9.36 24.37 -6.51
N ILE A 27 -9.25 23.10 -6.10
CA ILE A 27 -8.59 22.03 -6.86
C ILE A 27 -9.49 20.81 -6.86
N TRP A 28 -9.55 20.14 -7.99
CA TRP A 28 -10.10 18.80 -8.11
C TRP A 28 -8.98 17.83 -8.49
N ILE A 29 -8.83 16.77 -7.71
CA ILE A 29 -7.83 15.72 -7.91
C ILE A 29 -8.57 14.45 -8.31
N ASN A 30 -8.38 14.04 -9.54
CA ASN A 30 -8.92 12.79 -10.06
C ASN A 30 -7.92 11.65 -9.83
N GLU A 31 -8.41 10.46 -9.47
CA GLU A 31 -7.61 9.27 -9.14
C GLU A 31 -6.55 9.53 -8.06
N ALA A 32 -6.98 10.10 -6.94
CA ALA A 32 -6.11 10.55 -5.85
C ALA A 32 -5.24 9.43 -5.24
N ARG A 33 -5.61 8.16 -5.38
CA ARG A 33 -4.78 7.02 -4.94
C ARG A 33 -3.44 6.93 -5.70
N GLU A 34 -3.38 7.45 -6.92
CA GLU A 34 -2.18 7.43 -7.75
C GLU A 34 -1.28 8.64 -7.48
N ILE A 35 -1.76 9.59 -6.68
CA ILE A 35 -1.07 10.85 -6.39
C ILE A 35 -0.36 10.75 -5.04
N PRO A 36 0.95 11.03 -4.96
CA PRO A 36 1.67 11.08 -3.69
C PRO A 36 1.01 12.03 -2.69
N LYS A 37 0.89 11.62 -1.43
CA LYS A 37 0.27 12.43 -0.37
C LYS A 37 0.89 13.83 -0.24
N SER A 38 2.20 13.95 -0.45
CA SER A 38 2.90 15.25 -0.45
C SER A 38 2.36 16.24 -1.48
N ILE A 39 1.86 15.75 -2.62
CA ILE A 39 1.19 16.59 -3.64
C ILE A 39 -0.19 16.99 -3.14
N ILE A 40 -0.95 16.08 -2.53
CA ILE A 40 -2.24 16.41 -1.92
C ILE A 40 -2.06 17.52 -0.87
N ASP A 41 -1.06 17.38 0.00
CA ASP A 41 -0.74 18.39 1.01
C ASP A 41 -0.33 19.73 0.38
N ALA A 42 0.42 19.71 -0.72
CA ALA A 42 0.76 20.91 -1.47
C ALA A 42 -0.47 21.59 -2.09
N CYS A 43 -1.44 20.81 -2.59
CA CYS A 43 -2.70 21.34 -3.11
C CYS A 43 -3.47 22.15 -2.05
N THR A 44 -3.53 21.66 -0.80
CA THR A 44 -4.22 22.37 0.28
C THR A 44 -3.62 23.74 0.58
N MET A 45 -2.33 23.95 0.31
CA MET A 45 -1.66 25.24 0.49
C MET A 45 -1.92 26.24 -0.65
N ARG A 46 -2.50 25.82 -1.77
CA ARG A 46 -2.67 26.66 -2.97
C ARG A 46 -4.10 27.12 -3.19
N VAL A 47 -5.07 26.51 -2.50
CA VAL A 47 -6.49 26.90 -2.59
C VAL A 47 -6.81 28.10 -1.73
N GLY A 48 -7.87 28.83 -2.07
CA GLY A 48 -8.32 30.01 -1.34
C GLY A 48 -7.46 31.27 -1.55
N ARG A 49 -6.58 31.27 -2.55
CA ARG A 49 -5.69 32.39 -2.85
C ARG A 49 -6.19 33.30 -3.98
N TYR A 50 -7.13 32.78 -4.78
CA TYR A 50 -7.73 33.52 -5.88
C TYR A 50 -9.26 33.47 -5.80
N PRO A 51 -9.99 34.59 -6.06
CA PRO A 51 -9.46 35.94 -6.16
C PRO A 51 -8.81 36.43 -4.84
N SER A 52 -7.96 37.47 -4.95
CA SER A 52 -7.35 38.04 -3.75
C SER A 52 -8.42 38.67 -2.83
N MET A 53 -8.16 38.79 -1.54
CA MET A 53 -9.08 39.44 -0.60
C MET A 53 -9.35 40.91 -0.96
N ARG A 54 -8.45 41.57 -1.71
CA ARG A 54 -8.65 42.93 -2.23
C ARG A 54 -9.70 42.99 -3.32
N ASP A 55 -9.86 41.88 -4.05
CA ASP A 55 -10.79 41.72 -5.17
C ASP A 55 -12.09 41.01 -4.73
N GLY A 56 -12.36 40.96 -3.43
CA GLY A 56 -13.56 40.38 -2.84
C GLY A 56 -13.38 38.98 -2.28
N GLY A 57 -12.27 38.29 -2.53
CA GLY A 57 -11.96 36.96 -2.08
C GLY A 57 -12.80 35.85 -2.72
N PRO A 58 -12.45 34.59 -2.53
CA PRO A 58 -13.24 33.47 -3.03
C PRO A 58 -14.52 33.27 -2.20
N THR A 59 -15.63 32.96 -2.85
CA THR A 59 -16.89 32.57 -2.19
C THR A 59 -16.92 31.15 -1.71
N TRP A 60 -16.04 30.32 -2.26
CA TRP A 60 -15.79 28.93 -1.88
C TRP A 60 -14.30 28.63 -2.09
N THR A 61 -13.76 27.75 -1.25
CA THR A 61 -12.40 27.25 -1.39
C THR A 61 -12.31 25.81 -0.88
N GLY A 62 -11.51 24.99 -1.53
CA GLY A 62 -11.30 23.62 -1.09
C GLY A 62 -10.56 22.75 -2.10
N VAL A 63 -10.25 21.55 -1.65
CA VAL A 63 -9.74 20.47 -2.49
C VAL A 63 -10.79 19.37 -2.49
N ILE A 64 -11.20 18.95 -3.67
CA ILE A 64 -12.07 17.78 -3.88
C ILE A 64 -11.20 16.71 -4.50
N ALA A 65 -11.24 15.51 -3.96
CA ALA A 65 -10.49 14.37 -4.47
C ALA A 65 -11.43 13.18 -4.64
N ASP A 66 -11.26 12.44 -5.73
CA ASP A 66 -11.97 11.19 -5.97
C ASP A 66 -10.99 10.09 -6.35
N THR A 67 -11.36 8.86 -6.05
CA THR A 67 -10.57 7.67 -6.36
C THR A 67 -11.41 6.42 -6.26
N ASN A 68 -10.98 5.36 -6.95
CA ASN A 68 -11.40 4.00 -6.62
C ASN A 68 -10.78 3.57 -5.28
N ALA A 69 -11.35 2.56 -4.64
CA ALA A 69 -10.84 2.03 -3.38
C ALA A 69 -9.36 1.62 -3.54
N PRO A 70 -8.43 2.22 -2.78
CA PRO A 70 -7.02 1.86 -2.82
C PRO A 70 -6.70 0.59 -2.01
N GLU A 71 -5.42 0.25 -1.91
CA GLU A 71 -4.92 -0.79 -1.02
C GLU A 71 -5.09 -0.39 0.45
N GLU A 72 -5.16 -1.39 1.35
CA GLU A 72 -5.38 -1.16 2.80
C GLU A 72 -4.24 -0.37 3.46
N ASP A 73 -3.01 -0.49 2.96
CA ASP A 73 -1.83 0.23 3.46
C ASP A 73 -1.68 1.65 2.89
N HIS A 74 -2.59 2.04 1.99
CA HIS A 74 -2.61 3.39 1.44
C HIS A 74 -3.04 4.42 2.49
N TRP A 75 -2.54 5.65 2.39
CA TRP A 75 -2.89 6.74 3.33
C TRP A 75 -4.39 7.05 3.40
N TRP A 76 -5.14 6.82 2.32
CA TRP A 76 -6.58 7.15 2.23
C TRP A 76 -7.44 6.37 3.24
N PRO A 77 -7.45 5.01 3.25
CA PRO A 77 -8.26 4.25 4.21
C PRO A 77 -7.79 4.46 5.66
N ILE A 78 -6.51 4.75 5.88
CA ILE A 78 -5.99 5.05 7.20
C ILE A 78 -6.52 6.40 7.70
N MET A 79 -6.44 7.45 6.86
CA MET A 79 -6.93 8.78 7.23
C MET A 79 -8.45 8.86 7.31
N SER A 80 -9.19 8.06 6.53
CA SER A 80 -10.65 7.95 6.67
C SER A 80 -11.07 7.28 8.00
N GLY A 81 -10.15 6.56 8.65
CA GLY A 81 -10.39 5.80 9.88
C GLY A 81 -11.01 4.43 9.65
N GLU A 82 -11.06 3.95 8.40
CA GLU A 82 -11.56 2.63 8.06
C GLU A 82 -10.51 1.53 8.31
N VAL A 83 -9.22 1.90 8.26
CA VAL A 83 -8.09 1.02 8.60
C VAL A 83 -7.27 1.68 9.72
N PRO A 84 -6.88 0.93 10.78
CA PRO A 84 -6.02 1.47 11.82
C PRO A 84 -4.61 1.78 11.28
N ILE A 85 -3.92 2.74 11.90
CA ILE A 85 -2.51 3.01 11.58
C ILE A 85 -1.70 1.76 11.94
N PRO A 86 -0.94 1.17 11.00
CA PRO A 86 -0.13 -0.01 11.26
C PRO A 86 0.94 0.23 12.33
N ASP A 87 1.15 -0.74 13.23
CA ASP A 87 2.08 -0.62 14.36
C ASP A 87 3.54 -0.40 13.96
N HIS A 88 3.93 -0.86 12.76
CA HIS A 88 5.28 -0.70 12.24
C HIS A 88 5.60 0.72 11.75
N ILE A 89 4.59 1.58 11.60
CA ILE A 89 4.80 2.97 11.15
C ILE A 89 5.41 3.80 12.29
N PRO A 90 6.55 4.46 12.08
CA PRO A 90 7.15 5.33 13.08
C PRO A 90 6.20 6.45 13.51
N ARG A 91 6.23 6.82 14.81
CA ARG A 91 5.33 7.83 15.41
C ARG A 91 5.26 9.14 14.64
N GLU A 92 6.37 9.60 14.09
CA GLU A 92 6.39 10.85 13.33
C GLU A 92 5.64 10.73 11.98
N GLN A 93 5.75 9.58 11.33
CA GLN A 93 4.98 9.29 10.11
C GLN A 93 3.50 9.06 10.43
N ALA A 94 3.20 8.38 11.54
CA ALA A 94 1.84 8.17 12.00
C ALA A 94 1.07 9.48 12.21
N LYS A 95 1.74 10.54 12.68
CA LYS A 95 1.14 11.88 12.82
C LYS A 95 0.67 12.48 11.48
N MET A 96 1.33 12.12 10.39
CA MET A 96 0.97 12.59 9.05
C MET A 96 -0.25 11.86 8.47
N LEU A 97 -0.64 10.76 9.11
CA LEU A 97 -1.81 9.93 8.73
C LEU A 97 -3.04 10.24 9.61
N VAL A 98 -2.94 11.19 10.52
CA VAL A 98 -4.09 11.68 11.29
C VAL A 98 -4.94 12.58 10.40
N LYS A 99 -6.25 12.28 10.34
CA LYS A 99 -7.20 13.09 9.58
C LYS A 99 -7.29 14.52 10.14
N PRO A 100 -7.07 15.56 9.33
CA PRO A 100 -7.35 16.94 9.75
C PRO A 100 -8.84 17.17 10.00
N ASP A 101 -9.19 18.03 10.95
CA ASP A 101 -10.58 18.31 11.34
C ASP A 101 -11.46 18.84 10.19
N ASN A 102 -10.83 19.50 9.22
CA ASN A 102 -11.52 20.07 8.05
C ASN A 102 -11.54 19.14 6.83
N TRP A 103 -11.20 17.86 7.00
CA TRP A 103 -11.29 16.85 5.96
C TRP A 103 -12.50 15.96 6.20
N GLU A 104 -13.22 15.65 5.13
CA GLU A 104 -14.33 14.71 5.14
C GLU A 104 -14.10 13.64 4.08
N PHE A 105 -14.42 12.39 4.43
CA PHE A 105 -14.34 11.25 3.52
C PHE A 105 -15.74 10.72 3.27
N PHE A 106 -16.03 10.45 2.01
CA PHE A 106 -17.31 9.93 1.57
C PHE A 106 -17.09 8.65 0.79
N THR A 107 -17.84 7.61 1.13
CA THR A 107 -17.78 6.33 0.42
C THR A 107 -19.06 6.15 -0.38
N GLN A 108 -18.95 6.08 -1.70
CA GLN A 108 -20.07 5.81 -2.57
C GLN A 108 -20.54 4.36 -2.38
N PRO A 109 -21.85 4.11 -2.24
CA PRO A 109 -22.37 2.75 -2.21
C PRO A 109 -21.91 1.93 -3.42
N SER A 110 -21.55 0.67 -3.18
CA SER A 110 -21.14 -0.27 -4.23
C SER A 110 -22.15 -0.39 -5.36
N GLY A 111 -21.70 -0.58 -6.59
CA GLY A 111 -22.58 -0.76 -7.74
C GLY A 111 -23.41 -2.04 -7.70
N MET A 112 -22.93 -3.07 -6.99
CA MET A 112 -23.61 -4.36 -6.82
C MET A 112 -23.56 -4.82 -5.36
N VAL A 113 -24.39 -5.78 -4.99
CA VAL A 113 -24.41 -6.46 -3.68
C VAL A 113 -24.20 -7.96 -3.93
N GLU A 114 -23.43 -8.60 -3.07
CA GLU A 114 -23.24 -10.07 -3.09
C GLU A 114 -24.52 -10.79 -2.69
N THR A 115 -24.81 -11.86 -3.42
CA THR A 115 -25.78 -12.88 -2.98
C THR A 115 -25.00 -14.05 -2.38
N ARG A 116 -25.46 -14.58 -1.26
CA ARG A 116 -24.81 -15.67 -0.55
C ARG A 116 -25.79 -16.79 -0.30
N ASP A 117 -25.29 -18.04 -0.23
CA ASP A 117 -26.04 -19.21 0.22
C ASP A 117 -26.09 -19.31 1.75
N ASP A 118 -26.68 -20.40 2.25
CA ASP A 118 -26.84 -20.67 3.67
C ASP A 118 -25.49 -20.92 4.39
N ASP A 119 -24.47 -21.34 3.65
CA ASP A 119 -23.10 -21.57 4.14
C ASP A 119 -22.27 -20.28 4.14
N GLY A 120 -22.80 -19.18 3.56
CA GLY A 120 -22.16 -17.86 3.48
C GLY A 120 -21.30 -17.66 2.24
N ASP A 121 -21.24 -18.63 1.34
CA ASP A 121 -20.50 -18.55 0.10
C ASP A 121 -21.16 -17.62 -0.92
N ILE A 122 -20.37 -16.88 -1.68
CA ILE A 122 -20.88 -15.94 -2.69
C ILE A 122 -21.40 -16.73 -3.89
N THR A 123 -22.70 -16.65 -4.11
CA THR A 123 -23.41 -17.29 -5.24
C THR A 123 -23.57 -16.37 -6.45
N GLY A 124 -23.39 -15.05 -6.28
CA GLY A 124 -23.50 -14.10 -7.35
C GLY A 124 -23.54 -12.65 -6.88
N TYR A 125 -23.92 -11.76 -7.80
CA TYR A 125 -24.02 -10.33 -7.56
C TYR A 125 -25.29 -9.78 -8.17
N VAL A 126 -25.97 -8.89 -7.45
CA VAL A 126 -27.18 -8.18 -7.91
C VAL A 126 -26.98 -6.67 -7.83
N PRO A 127 -27.64 -5.87 -8.67
CA PRO A 127 -27.55 -4.42 -8.63
C PRO A 127 -27.91 -3.85 -7.26
N ASN A 128 -27.07 -2.95 -6.74
CA ASN A 128 -27.30 -2.27 -5.46
C ASN A 128 -28.29 -1.10 -5.65
N LYS A 129 -29.47 -1.21 -5.11
CA LYS A 129 -30.50 -0.17 -5.22
C LYS A 129 -30.12 1.15 -4.53
N SER A 130 -29.16 1.13 -3.62
CA SER A 130 -28.65 2.31 -2.92
C SER A 130 -27.58 3.07 -3.71
N ALA A 131 -27.08 2.50 -4.82
CA ALA A 131 -26.09 3.18 -5.67
C ALA A 131 -26.80 4.24 -6.53
N GLU A 132 -26.51 5.50 -6.27
CA GLU A 132 -27.20 6.66 -6.84
C GLU A 132 -27.12 6.76 -8.36
N ASN A 133 -25.99 6.32 -8.95
CA ASN A 133 -25.74 6.42 -10.38
C ASN A 133 -26.48 5.36 -11.22
N GLN A 134 -26.99 4.30 -10.61
CA GLN A 134 -27.61 3.18 -11.35
C GLN A 134 -28.80 3.60 -12.22
N LYS A 135 -29.59 4.57 -11.75
CA LYS A 135 -30.74 5.09 -12.51
C LYS A 135 -30.33 5.79 -13.83
N HIS A 136 -29.06 6.17 -13.95
CA HIS A 136 -28.52 6.85 -15.13
C HIS A 136 -27.74 5.92 -16.06
N MET A 137 -27.59 4.63 -15.69
CA MET A 137 -26.83 3.64 -16.42
C MET A 137 -27.73 2.60 -17.08
N MET A 138 -27.24 1.93 -18.10
CA MET A 138 -27.92 0.77 -18.67
C MET A 138 -28.01 -0.34 -17.60
N LYS A 139 -29.15 -1.02 -17.52
CA LYS A 139 -29.38 -2.11 -16.55
C LYS A 139 -28.33 -3.24 -16.65
N SER A 140 -27.77 -3.44 -17.84
CA SER A 140 -26.73 -4.44 -18.11
C SER A 140 -25.30 -3.98 -17.78
N TYR A 141 -25.10 -2.72 -17.39
CA TYR A 141 -23.75 -2.16 -17.19
C TYR A 141 -22.91 -2.99 -16.20
N TYR A 142 -23.32 -3.03 -14.95
CA TYR A 142 -22.61 -3.82 -13.93
C TYR A 142 -22.61 -5.32 -14.17
N PRO A 143 -23.76 -5.96 -14.56
CA PRO A 143 -23.75 -7.37 -14.95
C PRO A 143 -22.75 -7.72 -16.05
N ASN A 144 -22.57 -6.85 -17.04
CA ASN A 144 -21.58 -7.06 -18.09
C ASN A 144 -20.16 -6.79 -17.59
N LEU A 145 -19.98 -5.81 -16.71
CA LEU A 145 -18.69 -5.40 -16.19
C LEU A 145 -17.99 -6.49 -15.40
N ILE A 146 -18.75 -7.26 -14.61
CA ILE A 146 -18.20 -8.33 -13.74
C ILE A 146 -17.88 -9.63 -14.48
N GLN A 147 -18.36 -9.81 -15.72
CA GLN A 147 -18.14 -11.04 -16.47
C GLN A 147 -16.65 -11.29 -16.72
N GLY A 148 -16.16 -12.48 -16.32
CA GLY A 148 -14.76 -12.89 -16.50
C GLY A 148 -13.76 -12.13 -15.63
N LYS A 149 -14.24 -11.38 -14.64
CA LYS A 149 -13.37 -10.68 -13.69
C LYS A 149 -13.12 -11.52 -12.44
N THR A 150 -11.93 -11.34 -11.83
CA THR A 150 -11.60 -11.97 -10.56
C THR A 150 -12.38 -11.32 -9.41
N LYS A 151 -12.53 -12.05 -8.29
CA LYS A 151 -13.17 -11.52 -7.09
C LYS A 151 -12.48 -10.23 -6.62
N SER A 152 -11.16 -10.21 -6.55
CA SER A 152 -10.38 -9.02 -6.14
C SER A 152 -10.65 -7.81 -7.04
N TRP A 153 -10.77 -8.02 -8.35
CA TRP A 153 -11.12 -6.95 -9.28
C TRP A 153 -12.55 -6.42 -9.02
N ILE A 154 -13.50 -7.33 -8.80
CA ILE A 154 -14.89 -6.97 -8.48
C ILE A 154 -14.96 -6.22 -7.14
N ASP A 155 -14.23 -6.68 -6.13
CA ASP A 155 -14.18 -6.04 -4.81
C ASP A 155 -13.73 -4.58 -4.91
N VAL A 156 -12.70 -4.27 -5.67
CA VAL A 156 -12.19 -2.90 -5.80
C VAL A 156 -13.06 -2.04 -6.70
N TYR A 157 -13.33 -2.47 -7.93
CA TYR A 157 -13.96 -1.61 -8.95
C TYR A 157 -15.49 -1.60 -8.94
N VAL A 158 -16.11 -2.59 -8.33
CA VAL A 158 -17.58 -2.72 -8.31
C VAL A 158 -18.15 -2.65 -6.90
N MET A 159 -17.46 -3.29 -5.95
CA MET A 159 -17.91 -3.33 -4.55
C MET A 159 -17.36 -2.18 -3.72
N ASN A 160 -16.46 -1.37 -4.28
CA ASN A 160 -15.79 -0.25 -3.61
C ASN A 160 -15.14 -0.66 -2.28
N ARG A 161 -14.47 -1.80 -2.27
CA ARG A 161 -13.71 -2.35 -1.13
C ARG A 161 -12.24 -2.08 -1.30
N PHE A 162 -11.56 -1.78 -0.21
CA PHE A 162 -10.09 -1.74 -0.22
C PHE A 162 -9.54 -3.12 -0.58
N GLY A 163 -8.50 -3.13 -1.37
CA GLY A 163 -7.91 -4.40 -1.79
C GLY A 163 -6.82 -4.23 -2.83
N HIS A 164 -6.02 -5.25 -2.97
CA HIS A 164 -4.92 -5.31 -3.92
C HIS A 164 -5.40 -5.91 -5.24
N ILE A 165 -5.25 -5.17 -6.33
CA ILE A 165 -5.49 -5.70 -7.67
C ILE A 165 -4.15 -6.17 -8.20
N GLN A 166 -4.01 -7.47 -8.30
CA GLN A 166 -2.85 -8.05 -8.97
C GLN A 166 -3.03 -7.95 -10.50
N ASP A 167 -2.40 -6.98 -11.10
CA ASP A 167 -2.21 -6.95 -12.55
C ASP A 167 -1.13 -7.97 -12.90
N GLY A 168 -1.54 -9.15 -13.39
CA GLY A 168 -0.65 -10.21 -13.81
C GLY A 168 -0.93 -11.56 -13.16
N LYS A 169 -0.12 -12.56 -13.50
CA LYS A 169 -0.18 -13.87 -12.85
C LYS A 169 0.43 -13.76 -11.46
N PRO A 170 -0.26 -14.15 -10.40
CA PRO A 170 0.32 -14.15 -9.06
C PRO A 170 1.55 -15.06 -9.02
N VAL A 171 2.59 -14.62 -8.33
CA VAL A 171 3.82 -15.40 -8.15
C VAL A 171 3.49 -16.77 -7.50
N TYR A 172 2.56 -16.75 -6.55
CA TYR A 172 2.05 -17.91 -5.86
C TYR A 172 0.54 -18.07 -6.06
N PRO A 173 0.06 -18.61 -7.21
CA PRO A 173 -1.38 -18.67 -7.51
C PRO A 173 -2.16 -19.56 -6.54
N MET A 174 -1.47 -20.46 -5.81
CA MET A 174 -2.08 -21.35 -4.82
C MET A 174 -2.03 -20.78 -3.39
N PHE A 175 -1.57 -19.54 -3.21
CA PHE A 175 -1.55 -18.92 -1.90
C PHE A 175 -2.99 -18.60 -1.46
N ALA A 176 -3.38 -19.16 -0.32
CA ALA A 176 -4.66 -18.94 0.31
C ALA A 176 -4.40 -18.49 1.77
N PRO A 177 -4.76 -17.26 2.15
CA PRO A 177 -4.48 -16.72 3.49
C PRO A 177 -4.96 -17.63 4.61
N GLU A 178 -6.14 -18.23 4.46
CA GLU A 178 -6.77 -19.11 5.46
C GLU A 178 -5.95 -20.39 5.73
N VAL A 179 -5.12 -20.79 4.76
CA VAL A 179 -4.29 -22.01 4.82
C VAL A 179 -2.83 -21.67 5.13
N HIS A 180 -2.31 -20.57 4.58
CA HIS A 180 -0.88 -20.28 4.57
C HIS A 180 -0.46 -19.25 5.60
N ILE A 181 -1.40 -18.47 6.16
CA ILE A 181 -1.12 -17.53 7.25
C ILE A 181 -1.48 -18.21 8.58
N ALA A 182 -0.48 -18.28 9.48
CA ALA A 182 -0.71 -18.79 10.82
C ALA A 182 -1.60 -17.81 11.63
N LYS A 183 -2.54 -18.35 12.42
CA LYS A 183 -3.41 -17.55 13.30
C LYS A 183 -2.70 -17.05 14.56
N GLU A 184 -1.59 -17.68 14.91
CA GLU A 184 -0.77 -17.37 16.07
C GLU A 184 0.70 -17.36 15.65
N GLU A 185 1.55 -16.76 16.46
CA GLU A 185 2.99 -16.73 16.21
C GLU A 185 3.55 -18.14 16.13
N ILE A 186 4.33 -18.42 15.08
CA ILE A 186 4.93 -19.73 14.83
C ILE A 186 6.14 -19.89 15.77
N PRO A 187 6.14 -20.88 16.68
CA PRO A 187 7.25 -21.09 17.59
C PRO A 187 8.53 -21.50 16.85
N ILE A 188 9.67 -21.08 17.39
CA ILE A 188 10.98 -21.42 16.85
C ILE A 188 11.38 -22.80 17.40
N ALA A 189 11.79 -23.71 16.50
CA ALA A 189 12.33 -25.03 16.85
C ALA A 189 13.84 -24.91 17.08
N ALA A 190 14.24 -24.83 18.35
CA ALA A 190 15.63 -24.59 18.75
C ALA A 190 16.63 -25.66 18.27
N GLU A 191 16.17 -26.87 17.97
CA GLU A 191 16.98 -27.99 17.48
C GLU A 191 17.19 -28.00 15.95
N LEU A 192 16.55 -27.09 15.24
CA LEU A 192 16.61 -27.04 13.78
C LEU A 192 17.40 -25.81 13.28
N PRO A 193 18.07 -25.95 12.12
CA PRO A 193 18.74 -24.82 11.50
C PRO A 193 17.77 -23.76 11.01
N VAL A 194 18.25 -22.52 10.97
CA VAL A 194 17.55 -21.36 10.43
C VAL A 194 18.00 -21.11 9.00
N TYR A 195 17.06 -20.78 8.14
CA TYR A 195 17.31 -20.43 6.75
C TYR A 195 16.89 -18.99 6.52
N VAL A 196 17.77 -18.21 5.91
CA VAL A 196 17.56 -16.80 5.59
C VAL A 196 17.67 -16.61 4.09
N GLY A 197 16.61 -16.18 3.45
CA GLY A 197 16.62 -15.72 2.07
C GLY A 197 16.79 -14.21 2.04
N VAL A 198 17.83 -13.70 1.36
CA VAL A 198 18.14 -12.26 1.28
C VAL A 198 18.02 -11.78 -0.15
N ASP A 199 17.31 -10.69 -0.34
CA ASP A 199 17.29 -9.89 -1.57
C ASP A 199 18.10 -8.61 -1.37
N PHE A 200 19.10 -8.40 -2.26
CA PHE A 200 20.00 -7.23 -2.22
C PHE A 200 19.52 -6.18 -3.23
N GLY A 201 18.87 -5.15 -2.76
CA GLY A 201 18.41 -4.03 -3.58
C GLY A 201 18.62 -2.69 -2.85
N LEU A 202 18.01 -1.63 -3.38
CA LEU A 202 17.92 -0.34 -2.68
C LEU A 202 17.10 -0.44 -1.38
N THR A 203 16.26 -1.44 -1.32
CA THR A 203 15.47 -1.82 -0.14
C THR A 203 15.79 -3.29 0.17
N PRO A 204 16.92 -3.57 0.83
CA PRO A 204 17.28 -4.94 1.14
C PRO A 204 16.24 -5.59 2.05
N ALA A 205 15.96 -6.86 1.78
CA ALA A 205 14.95 -7.62 2.51
C ALA A 205 15.47 -9.01 2.88
N ALA A 206 14.96 -9.58 3.97
CA ALA A 206 15.21 -10.96 4.35
C ALA A 206 13.92 -11.65 4.82
N ALA A 207 13.75 -12.90 4.38
CA ALA A 207 12.76 -13.82 4.93
C ALA A 207 13.50 -14.89 5.76
N ILE A 208 13.08 -15.07 7.02
CA ILE A 208 13.74 -15.94 7.99
C ILE A 208 12.77 -17.04 8.40
N GLY A 209 13.22 -18.28 8.32
CA GLY A 209 12.35 -19.41 8.66
C GLY A 209 13.09 -20.72 8.85
N GLN A 210 12.32 -21.74 9.15
CA GLN A 210 12.80 -23.10 9.41
C GLN A 210 12.04 -24.14 8.58
N LYS A 211 12.67 -25.26 8.28
CA LYS A 211 12.01 -26.40 7.65
C LYS A 211 11.62 -27.42 8.72
N VAL A 212 10.34 -27.43 9.08
CA VAL A 212 9.80 -28.31 10.13
C VAL A 212 8.92 -29.39 9.49
N ARG A 213 9.28 -30.65 9.66
CA ARG A 213 8.53 -31.82 9.13
C ARG A 213 8.18 -31.69 7.64
N GLY A 214 9.14 -31.20 6.87
CA GLY A 214 8.98 -31.03 5.41
C GLY A 214 8.24 -29.75 4.97
N ARG A 215 7.76 -28.93 5.88
CA ARG A 215 7.11 -27.64 5.59
C ARG A 215 8.06 -26.51 5.87
N TRP A 216 8.06 -25.49 5.04
CA TRP A 216 8.71 -24.21 5.28
C TRP A 216 7.80 -23.34 6.14
N LEU A 217 8.32 -22.89 7.27
CA LEU A 217 7.66 -21.95 8.18
C LEU A 217 8.45 -20.65 8.17
N ILE A 218 7.87 -19.60 7.65
CA ILE A 218 8.46 -18.24 7.72
C ILE A 218 8.04 -17.64 9.06
N GLN A 219 9.01 -17.29 9.89
CA GLN A 219 8.82 -16.89 11.28
C GLN A 219 9.20 -15.43 11.53
N SER A 220 9.95 -14.82 10.60
CA SER A 220 10.32 -13.41 10.65
C SER A 220 10.61 -12.87 9.26
N GLU A 221 10.44 -11.57 9.11
CA GLU A 221 10.86 -10.84 7.91
C GLU A 221 11.54 -9.52 8.31
N ILE A 222 12.42 -9.05 7.45
CA ILE A 222 13.06 -7.74 7.57
C ILE A 222 12.93 -7.06 6.20
N VAL A 223 12.37 -5.86 6.19
CA VAL A 223 12.32 -5.01 4.99
C VAL A 223 12.96 -3.67 5.38
N ALA A 224 14.07 -3.34 4.74
CA ALA A 224 14.86 -2.17 5.10
C ALA A 224 14.73 -1.07 4.05
N VAL A 225 13.88 -0.08 4.34
CA VAL A 225 13.70 1.08 3.47
C VAL A 225 14.86 2.07 3.69
N ASP A 226 15.46 2.57 2.60
CA ASP A 226 16.56 3.54 2.61
C ASP A 226 17.76 3.11 3.50
N MET A 227 18.09 1.82 3.49
CA MET A 227 19.11 1.24 4.32
C MET A 227 20.20 0.56 3.47
N GLY A 228 21.45 0.94 3.69
CA GLY A 228 22.58 0.24 3.08
C GLY A 228 22.85 -1.13 3.71
N VAL A 229 23.52 -2.01 2.96
CA VAL A 229 23.76 -3.40 3.34
C VAL A 229 24.50 -3.57 4.68
N VAL A 230 25.37 -2.64 5.07
CA VAL A 230 26.09 -2.68 6.36
C VAL A 230 25.12 -2.60 7.53
N ARG A 231 24.23 -1.60 7.51
CA ARG A 231 23.19 -1.46 8.56
C ARG A 231 22.17 -2.59 8.52
N PHE A 232 21.85 -3.05 7.32
CA PHE A 232 20.98 -4.21 7.16
C PHE A 232 21.57 -5.47 7.79
N ALA A 233 22.89 -5.71 7.63
CA ALA A 233 23.59 -6.82 8.26
C ALA A 233 23.53 -6.76 9.80
N GLU A 234 23.64 -5.55 10.39
CA GLU A 234 23.48 -5.36 11.83
C GLU A 234 22.06 -5.69 12.32
N VAL A 235 21.04 -5.24 11.57
CA VAL A 235 19.63 -5.55 11.90
C VAL A 235 19.37 -7.05 11.80
N LEU A 236 19.82 -7.69 10.73
CA LEU A 236 19.69 -9.14 10.55
C LEU A 236 20.38 -9.91 11.66
N ARG A 237 21.61 -9.52 12.01
CA ARG A 237 22.35 -10.14 13.14
C ARG A 237 21.59 -9.99 14.45
N ASN A 238 21.04 -8.81 14.75
CA ASN A 238 20.26 -8.57 15.94
C ASN A 238 19.02 -9.47 16.00
N GLU A 239 18.28 -9.58 14.90
CA GLU A 239 17.12 -10.47 14.81
C GLU A 239 17.51 -11.93 15.07
N LEU A 240 18.55 -12.43 14.40
CA LEU A 240 19.03 -13.79 14.55
C LEU A 240 19.53 -14.07 15.98
N SER A 241 20.28 -13.17 16.57
CA SER A 241 20.82 -13.33 17.93
C SER A 241 19.77 -13.18 19.03
N THR A 242 18.66 -12.51 18.76
CA THR A 242 17.59 -12.29 19.73
C THR A 242 16.53 -13.40 19.68
N ARG A 243 16.03 -13.70 18.47
CA ARG A 243 14.93 -14.67 18.31
C ARG A 243 15.41 -16.09 18.05
N PHE A 244 16.52 -16.27 17.33
CA PHE A 244 16.99 -17.58 16.88
C PHE A 244 18.28 -18.02 17.58
N PHE A 245 18.64 -17.40 18.70
CA PHE A 245 19.90 -17.63 19.42
C PHE A 245 20.13 -19.09 19.84
N ALA A 246 19.06 -19.86 20.03
CA ALA A 246 19.14 -21.27 20.44
C ALA A 246 19.26 -22.25 19.28
N CYS A 247 19.19 -21.79 18.02
CA CYS A 247 19.30 -22.64 16.85
C CYS A 247 20.74 -23.00 16.53
N PRO A 248 21.03 -24.24 16.07
CA PRO A 248 22.41 -24.71 15.91
C PRO A 248 23.17 -24.06 14.77
N ASP A 249 22.47 -23.75 13.67
CA ASP A 249 23.10 -23.25 12.44
C ASP A 249 22.20 -22.23 11.75
N VAL A 250 22.84 -21.27 11.05
CA VAL A 250 22.17 -20.29 10.19
C VAL A 250 22.70 -20.41 8.77
N HIS A 251 21.82 -20.64 7.83
CA HIS A 251 22.13 -20.71 6.41
C HIS A 251 21.56 -19.51 5.69
N ILE A 252 22.43 -18.68 5.11
CA ILE A 252 22.03 -17.47 4.38
C ILE A 252 22.16 -17.71 2.88
N PHE A 253 21.10 -17.44 2.15
CA PHE A 253 21.02 -17.51 0.70
C PHE A 253 20.61 -16.14 0.16
N GLY A 254 21.17 -15.76 -0.96
CA GLY A 254 20.82 -14.50 -1.62
C GLY A 254 21.00 -14.61 -3.14
N ASP A 255 20.60 -13.56 -3.82
CA ASP A 255 20.79 -13.41 -5.26
C ASP A 255 22.29 -13.41 -5.60
N PRO A 256 22.73 -14.02 -6.72
CA PRO A 256 24.10 -13.93 -7.21
C PRO A 256 24.65 -12.49 -7.36
N ALA A 257 23.78 -11.50 -7.53
CA ALA A 257 24.15 -10.09 -7.51
C ALA A 257 24.84 -9.66 -6.19
N GLY A 258 24.58 -10.38 -5.08
CA GLY A 258 25.26 -10.17 -3.80
C GLY A 258 26.77 -10.47 -3.81
N ASP A 259 27.29 -11.11 -4.85
CA ASP A 259 28.73 -11.31 -5.09
C ASP A 259 29.38 -10.20 -5.93
N PHE A 260 28.61 -9.24 -6.46
CA PHE A 260 29.17 -8.11 -7.17
C PHE A 260 29.76 -7.08 -6.19
N ARG A 261 30.99 -6.62 -6.50
CA ARG A 261 31.65 -5.59 -5.69
C ARG A 261 31.01 -4.24 -5.87
N ALA A 262 30.84 -3.52 -4.78
CA ALA A 262 30.48 -2.12 -4.83
C ALA A 262 31.65 -1.29 -5.37
N GLN A 263 31.36 -0.27 -6.18
CA GLN A 263 32.39 0.61 -6.76
C GLN A 263 33.12 1.47 -5.70
N THR A 264 32.55 1.58 -4.52
CA THR A 264 33.02 2.50 -3.47
C THR A 264 33.97 1.88 -2.47
N ASP A 265 33.85 0.59 -2.15
CA ASP A 265 34.59 -0.04 -1.05
C ASP A 265 35.15 -1.44 -1.38
N GLU A 266 34.98 -1.90 -2.61
CA GLU A 266 35.39 -3.22 -3.11
C GLU A 266 34.80 -4.42 -2.38
N SER A 267 33.93 -4.20 -1.35
CA SER A 267 33.30 -5.25 -0.59
C SER A 267 32.05 -5.77 -1.30
N THR A 268 31.74 -7.05 -1.17
CA THR A 268 30.49 -7.60 -1.65
C THR A 268 29.46 -7.65 -0.53
N PRO A 269 28.14 -7.55 -0.82
CA PRO A 269 27.09 -7.75 0.17
C PRO A 269 27.27 -9.03 0.99
N PHE A 270 27.65 -10.15 0.36
CA PHE A 270 27.92 -11.39 1.07
C PHE A 270 29.16 -11.34 1.98
N GLN A 271 30.20 -10.59 1.60
CA GLN A 271 31.37 -10.39 2.48
C GLN A 271 30.97 -9.59 3.73
N ILE A 272 30.14 -8.57 3.57
CA ILE A 272 29.62 -7.76 4.67
C ILE A 272 28.77 -8.63 5.62
N LEU A 273 27.85 -9.43 5.09
CA LEU A 273 27.03 -10.33 5.90
C LEU A 273 27.85 -11.40 6.65
N ARG A 274 28.93 -11.92 6.04
CA ARG A 274 29.83 -12.89 6.70
C ARG A 274 30.70 -12.26 7.78
N GLY A 275 30.97 -10.97 7.68
CA GLY A 275 31.78 -10.21 8.64
C GLY A 275 30.96 -9.62 9.80
N ALA A 276 29.65 -9.57 9.66
CA ALA A 276 28.73 -9.07 10.67
C ALA A 276 28.35 -10.18 11.64
#